data_420c929cdce9972118d9791414ea4428
#
_entry.id   420c929cdce9972118d9791414ea4428
#
_cell.length_a   1.000
_cell.length_b   1.000
_cell.length_c   1.000
_cell.angle_alpha   90.00
_cell.angle_beta   90.00
_cell.angle_gamma   90.00
#
_symmetry.space_group_name_H-M   'P 1'
#
loop_
_entity.id
_entity.type
_entity.pdbx_description
1 polymer ?
#
loop_
_entity_poly.entity_id
_entity_poly.type
_entity_poly.pdbx_seq_one_letter_code
_entity_poly.pdbx_strand_id
1 'polypeptide(L)'
;MTYKKALFTFVTYCLLLSSCNNRNNDTNNSINQDNAYRVIDSEALFDAHKESMRKENIQINDFLERYKWDMQTTPTGLRYMIYERGEGRKAEKGDIVELNYIVKFLNGELVYSSDNDGVKTFQLSKSQETSGLEEGILKMNCGDKARLIVPSYLAY
;
A
#
# COMPACT_ATOMS: atom_id res chain seq x y z
N MET A 1 49.59 -21.23 -30.62
CA MET A 1 49.37 -21.56 -32.05
C MET A 1 48.48 -20.48 -32.64
N THR A 2 49.11 -19.68 -33.41
CA THR A 2 48.75 -18.80 -34.55
C THR A 2 47.45 -18.01 -34.52
N TYR A 3 47.66 -16.74 -34.22
CA TYR A 3 46.77 -15.62 -34.56
C TYR A 3 46.72 -15.36 -36.07
N LYS A 4 45.51 -15.14 -36.61
CA LYS A 4 45.38 -14.44 -37.93
C LYS A 4 44.65 -13.12 -37.68
N LYS A 5 45.42 -12.05 -37.86
CA LYS A 5 44.95 -10.66 -37.98
C LYS A 5 44.33 -10.49 -39.37
N ALA A 6 43.13 -9.99 -39.45
CA ALA A 6 42.57 -9.43 -40.67
C ALA A 6 42.42 -7.93 -40.53
N LEU A 7 43.21 -7.23 -41.29
CA LEU A 7 43.26 -5.80 -41.50
C LEU A 7 42.15 -5.44 -42.48
N PHE A 8 41.20 -4.59 -42.08
CA PHE A 8 40.22 -4.01 -43.01
C PHE A 8 40.42 -2.52 -43.12
N THR A 9 40.77 -2.11 -44.29
CA THR A 9 41.08 -0.76 -44.74
C THR A 9 39.84 0.11 -44.78
N PHE A 10 39.99 1.30 -44.19
CA PHE A 10 39.07 2.41 -44.25
C PHE A 10 39.06 3.04 -45.65
N VAL A 11 37.93 3.11 -46.30
CA VAL A 11 37.69 3.96 -47.44
C VAL A 11 36.74 5.05 -47.00
N THR A 12 37.31 6.24 -46.82
CA THR A 12 36.64 7.51 -46.62
C THR A 12 35.93 7.93 -47.91
N TYR A 13 34.59 8.01 -47.86
CA TYR A 13 33.82 8.69 -48.89
C TYR A 13 33.05 9.84 -48.25
N CYS A 14 33.60 11.05 -48.49
CA CYS A 14 33.01 12.31 -48.06
C CYS A 14 32.01 12.75 -49.13
N LEU A 15 30.70 12.74 -48.82
CA LEU A 15 29.70 13.44 -49.61
C LEU A 15 29.02 14.49 -48.76
N LEU A 16 29.38 15.73 -49.08
CA LEU A 16 28.70 16.95 -48.62
C LEU A 16 27.35 17.02 -49.29
N LEU A 17 26.28 16.90 -48.51
CA LEU A 17 24.99 17.45 -48.90
C LEU A 17 24.50 18.39 -47.78
N SER A 18 24.61 19.66 -48.08
CA SER A 18 23.89 20.72 -47.38
C SER A 18 22.36 20.48 -47.51
N SER A 19 21.71 20.27 -46.41
CA SER A 19 20.26 20.37 -46.36
C SER A 19 19.85 21.26 -45.21
N CYS A 20 19.06 22.23 -45.56
CA CYS A 20 18.62 23.38 -44.79
C CYS A 20 17.98 22.98 -43.44
N ASN A 21 18.37 23.79 -42.51
CA ASN A 21 17.80 23.99 -41.20
C ASN A 21 16.31 24.36 -41.29
N ASN A 22 15.44 23.49 -40.79
CA ASN A 22 14.14 23.88 -40.29
C ASN A 22 13.89 23.15 -38.97
N ARG A 23 14.61 23.62 -37.96
CA ARG A 23 14.38 23.21 -36.56
C ARG A 23 13.76 24.39 -35.86
N ASN A 24 12.47 24.47 -35.85
CA ASN A 24 11.70 25.17 -34.81
C ASN A 24 10.21 24.77 -34.99
N ASN A 25 9.69 24.02 -34.05
CA ASN A 25 8.35 24.06 -33.48
C ASN A 25 7.79 22.72 -32.96
N ASP A 26 8.50 21.59 -33.05
CA ASP A 26 7.89 20.32 -32.62
C ASP A 26 8.18 19.95 -31.15
N THR A 27 9.09 20.62 -30.46
CA THR A 27 9.46 20.29 -29.07
C THR A 27 8.45 20.77 -28.02
N ASN A 28 7.67 21.82 -28.32
CA ASN A 28 6.69 22.33 -27.35
C ASN A 28 5.36 21.59 -27.39
N ASN A 29 5.08 20.87 -28.47
CA ASN A 29 3.80 20.13 -28.60
C ASN A 29 3.90 18.73 -28.00
N SER A 30 5.06 18.09 -28.06
CA SER A 30 5.28 16.77 -27.42
C SER A 30 5.30 16.86 -25.88
N ILE A 31 5.91 17.91 -25.32
CA ILE A 31 5.96 18.12 -23.87
C ILE A 31 4.56 18.37 -23.29
N ASN A 32 3.71 19.10 -24.02
CA ASN A 32 2.34 19.37 -23.59
C ASN A 32 1.44 18.13 -23.70
N GLN A 33 1.64 17.28 -24.70
CA GLN A 33 0.89 16.03 -24.85
C GLN A 33 1.28 15.00 -23.78
N ASP A 34 2.56 14.85 -23.49
CA ASP A 34 3.05 13.93 -22.45
C ASP A 34 2.59 14.35 -21.04
N ASN A 35 2.57 15.66 -20.77
CA ASN A 35 2.05 16.18 -19.50
C ASN A 35 0.53 16.04 -19.40
N ALA A 36 -0.22 16.27 -20.47
CA ALA A 36 -1.66 16.07 -20.49
C ALA A 36 -2.03 14.60 -20.32
N TYR A 37 -1.28 13.69 -20.94
CA TYR A 37 -1.48 12.24 -20.80
C TYR A 37 -1.20 11.75 -19.36
N ARG A 38 -0.12 12.26 -18.73
CA ARG A 38 0.20 11.95 -17.32
C ARG A 38 -0.84 12.49 -16.35
N VAL A 39 -1.40 13.67 -16.61
CA VAL A 39 -2.44 14.26 -15.75
C VAL A 39 -3.75 13.48 -15.88
N ILE A 40 -4.14 13.11 -17.08
CA ILE A 40 -5.36 12.30 -17.33
C ILE A 40 -5.23 10.92 -16.68
N ASP A 41 -4.06 10.30 -16.78
CA ASP A 41 -3.81 8.98 -16.18
C ASP A 41 -3.82 9.05 -14.64
N SER A 42 -3.25 10.11 -14.06
CA SER A 42 -3.25 10.31 -12.60
C SER A 42 -4.65 10.59 -12.03
N GLU A 43 -5.49 11.33 -12.74
CA GLU A 43 -6.86 11.64 -12.32
C GLU A 43 -7.76 10.39 -12.41
N ALA A 44 -7.65 9.63 -13.49
CA ALA A 44 -8.36 8.37 -13.65
C ALA A 44 -7.93 7.33 -12.59
N LEU A 45 -6.64 7.29 -12.24
CA LEU A 45 -6.12 6.41 -11.19
C LEU A 45 -6.66 6.83 -9.81
N PHE A 46 -6.71 8.13 -9.54
CA PHE A 46 -7.25 8.67 -8.29
C PHE A 46 -8.74 8.34 -8.14
N ASP A 47 -9.53 8.52 -9.20
CA ASP A 47 -10.95 8.21 -9.19
C ASP A 47 -11.22 6.70 -9.02
N ALA A 48 -10.43 5.85 -9.69
CA ALA A 48 -10.50 4.41 -9.52
C ALA A 48 -10.18 3.97 -8.09
N HIS A 49 -9.15 4.59 -7.48
CA HIS A 49 -8.78 4.31 -6.08
C HIS A 49 -9.89 4.75 -5.12
N LYS A 50 -10.45 5.94 -5.29
CA LYS A 50 -11.55 6.45 -4.49
C LYS A 50 -12.81 5.56 -4.58
N GLU A 51 -13.12 5.09 -5.78
CA GLU A 51 -14.23 4.17 -5.99
C GLU A 51 -13.98 2.79 -5.34
N SER A 52 -12.74 2.30 -5.37
CA SER A 52 -12.36 1.07 -4.67
C SER A 52 -12.54 1.20 -3.16
N MET A 53 -12.07 2.29 -2.56
CA MET A 53 -12.28 2.58 -1.13
C MET A 53 -13.76 2.70 -0.77
N ARG A 54 -14.57 3.30 -1.66
CA ARG A 54 -16.03 3.41 -1.46
C ARG A 54 -16.69 2.03 -1.43
N LYS A 55 -16.34 1.17 -2.38
CA LYS A 55 -16.86 -0.22 -2.44
C LYS A 55 -16.45 -1.02 -1.22
N GLU A 56 -15.20 -0.93 -0.81
CA GLU A 56 -14.72 -1.59 0.41
C GLU A 56 -15.48 -1.12 1.66
N ASN A 57 -15.71 0.18 1.81
CA ASN A 57 -16.50 0.71 2.92
C ASN A 57 -17.94 0.15 2.93
N ILE A 58 -18.58 -0.01 1.78
CA ILE A 58 -19.90 -0.64 1.69
C ILE A 58 -19.83 -2.08 2.17
N GLN A 59 -18.86 -2.87 1.71
CA GLN A 59 -18.67 -4.27 2.12
C GLN A 59 -18.44 -4.38 3.64
N ILE A 60 -17.64 -3.48 4.21
CA ILE A 60 -17.40 -3.45 5.66
C ILE A 60 -18.71 -3.16 6.40
N ASN A 61 -19.49 -2.17 5.97
CA ASN A 61 -20.74 -1.81 6.62
C ASN A 61 -21.77 -2.95 6.53
N ASP A 62 -21.90 -3.59 5.38
CA ASP A 62 -22.77 -4.75 5.18
C ASP A 62 -22.34 -5.94 6.08
N PHE A 63 -21.03 -6.10 6.27
CA PHE A 63 -20.50 -7.10 7.21
C PHE A 63 -20.89 -6.77 8.65
N LEU A 64 -20.68 -5.52 9.09
CA LEU A 64 -21.03 -5.07 10.44
C LEU A 64 -22.52 -5.25 10.74
N GLU A 65 -23.39 -4.89 9.80
CA GLU A 65 -24.83 -5.05 9.91
C GLU A 65 -25.24 -6.52 10.04
N ARG A 66 -24.64 -7.39 9.20
CA ARG A 66 -24.90 -8.84 9.20
C ARG A 66 -24.55 -9.49 10.53
N TYR A 67 -23.40 -9.13 11.11
CA TYR A 67 -22.91 -9.69 12.37
C TYR A 67 -23.38 -8.90 13.59
N LYS A 68 -24.07 -7.79 13.41
CA LYS A 68 -24.55 -6.88 14.47
C LYS A 68 -23.41 -6.45 15.40
N TRP A 69 -22.24 -6.16 14.81
CA TRP A 69 -21.10 -5.66 15.57
C TRP A 69 -21.17 -4.13 15.68
N ASP A 70 -21.30 -3.65 16.93
CA ASP A 70 -21.23 -2.22 17.23
C ASP A 70 -19.77 -1.81 17.40
N MET A 71 -19.14 -1.39 16.29
CA MET A 71 -17.73 -1.01 16.25
C MET A 71 -17.56 0.51 16.18
N GLN A 72 -16.58 1.01 16.90
CA GLN A 72 -16.15 2.40 16.76
C GLN A 72 -15.32 2.58 15.49
N THR A 73 -15.47 3.76 14.86
CA THR A 73 -14.69 4.12 13.66
C THR A 73 -13.72 5.23 13.99
N THR A 74 -12.45 5.06 13.63
CA THR A 74 -11.46 6.12 13.76
C THR A 74 -11.49 7.08 12.56
N PRO A 75 -10.88 8.27 12.65
CA PRO A 75 -10.77 9.19 11.51
C PRO A 75 -10.05 8.61 10.31
N THR A 76 -9.16 7.65 10.51
CA THR A 76 -8.45 6.94 9.44
C THR A 76 -9.29 5.85 8.77
N GLY A 77 -10.45 5.50 9.34
CA GLY A 77 -11.36 4.48 8.82
C GLY A 77 -11.18 3.08 9.43
N LEU A 78 -10.28 2.89 10.39
CA LEU A 78 -10.21 1.66 11.17
C LEU A 78 -11.51 1.46 11.95
N ARG A 79 -12.06 0.23 11.94
CA ARG A 79 -13.16 -0.18 12.84
C ARG A 79 -12.58 -1.03 13.94
N TYR A 80 -12.96 -0.74 15.18
CA TYR A 80 -12.49 -1.50 16.34
C TYR A 80 -13.57 -1.68 17.40
N MET A 81 -13.49 -2.79 18.10
CA MET A 81 -14.35 -3.10 19.24
C MET A 81 -13.55 -3.88 20.28
N ILE A 82 -13.40 -3.32 21.47
CA ILE A 82 -12.82 -4.05 22.60
C ILE A 82 -13.97 -4.78 23.29
N TYR A 83 -13.97 -6.11 23.19
CA TYR A 83 -15.04 -6.96 23.71
C TYR A 83 -14.73 -7.58 25.08
N GLU A 84 -13.44 -7.55 25.48
CA GLU A 84 -13.00 -7.96 26.81
C GLU A 84 -11.90 -7.02 27.29
N ARG A 85 -12.04 -6.45 28.48
CA ARG A 85 -11.10 -5.50 29.05
C ARG A 85 -10.05 -6.21 29.89
N GLY A 86 -8.78 -5.90 29.65
CA GLY A 86 -7.67 -6.24 30.51
C GLY A 86 -7.46 -5.21 31.63
N GLU A 87 -6.71 -5.61 32.65
CA GLU A 87 -6.38 -4.76 33.79
C GLU A 87 -5.03 -4.03 33.64
N GLY A 88 -4.33 -4.27 32.54
CA GLY A 88 -3.02 -3.69 32.31
C GLY A 88 -3.08 -2.22 31.87
N ARG A 89 -1.89 -1.60 31.79
CA ARG A 89 -1.80 -0.22 31.31
C ARG A 89 -2.10 -0.12 29.82
N LYS A 90 -2.47 1.08 29.40
CA LYS A 90 -2.67 1.38 27.98
C LYS A 90 -1.36 1.22 27.20
N ALA A 91 -1.47 0.73 25.98
CA ALA A 91 -0.35 0.65 25.06
C ALA A 91 0.06 2.06 24.57
N GLU A 92 1.37 2.30 24.52
CA GLU A 92 1.95 3.57 24.10
C GLU A 92 2.97 3.35 22.96
N LYS A 93 3.24 4.42 22.22
CA LYS A 93 4.27 4.39 21.17
C LYS A 93 5.63 4.06 21.75
N GLY A 94 6.31 3.11 21.13
CA GLY A 94 7.62 2.63 21.58
C GLY A 94 7.58 1.42 22.49
N ASP A 95 6.40 1.00 22.96
CA ASP A 95 6.25 -0.24 23.72
C ASP A 95 6.58 -1.46 22.87
N ILE A 96 7.15 -2.48 23.49
CA ILE A 96 7.22 -3.81 22.90
C ILE A 96 5.94 -4.53 23.28
N VAL A 97 5.20 -4.97 22.29
CA VAL A 97 3.94 -5.69 22.44
C VAL A 97 4.11 -7.14 22.00
N GLU A 98 3.42 -8.02 22.70
CA GLU A 98 3.26 -9.41 22.36
C GLU A 98 1.78 -9.66 22.06
N LEU A 99 1.47 -10.21 20.87
CA LEU A 99 0.12 -10.30 20.34
C LEU A 99 -0.22 -11.72 19.94
N ASN A 100 -1.28 -12.27 20.55
CA ASN A 100 -2.01 -13.40 19.98
C ASN A 100 -3.07 -12.87 19.02
N TYR A 101 -3.21 -13.46 17.82
CA TYR A 101 -4.04 -12.93 16.78
C TYR A 101 -4.63 -13.98 15.86
N ILE A 102 -5.73 -13.62 15.22
CA ILE A 102 -6.33 -14.34 14.10
C ILE A 102 -6.69 -13.30 13.03
N VAL A 103 -6.15 -13.47 11.83
CA VAL A 103 -6.44 -12.61 10.68
C VAL A 103 -7.31 -13.40 9.70
N LYS A 104 -8.42 -12.81 9.30
CA LYS A 104 -9.36 -13.37 8.33
C LYS A 104 -9.79 -12.33 7.32
N PHE A 105 -10.09 -12.77 6.11
CA PHE A 105 -10.86 -11.94 5.18
C PHE A 105 -12.32 -11.80 5.64
N LEU A 106 -13.04 -10.82 5.10
CA LEU A 106 -14.47 -10.61 5.43
C LEU A 106 -15.36 -11.78 5.02
N ASN A 107 -14.91 -12.63 4.09
CA ASN A 107 -15.58 -13.88 3.72
C ASN A 107 -15.39 -15.02 4.76
N GLY A 108 -14.56 -14.79 5.80
CA GLY A 108 -14.26 -15.73 6.87
C GLY A 108 -13.03 -16.61 6.63
N GLU A 109 -12.40 -16.52 5.46
CA GLU A 109 -11.18 -17.27 5.14
C GLU A 109 -10.03 -16.87 6.06
N LEU A 110 -9.38 -17.88 6.68
CA LEU A 110 -8.23 -17.67 7.56
C LEU A 110 -6.99 -17.34 6.73
N VAL A 111 -6.31 -16.27 7.11
CA VAL A 111 -5.04 -15.83 6.47
C VAL A 111 -3.86 -16.16 7.37
N TYR A 112 -3.89 -15.70 8.62
CA TYR A 112 -2.84 -15.90 9.61
C TYR A 112 -3.43 -16.15 10.99
N SER A 113 -2.70 -16.89 11.85
CA SER A 113 -3.05 -17.01 13.26
C SER A 113 -1.81 -17.29 14.11
N SER A 114 -1.81 -16.81 15.34
CA SER A 114 -0.74 -17.12 16.29
C SER A 114 -0.63 -18.60 16.63
N ASP A 115 -1.69 -19.38 16.43
CA ASP A 115 -1.66 -20.83 16.64
C ASP A 115 -0.81 -21.54 15.58
N ASN A 116 -0.75 -21.01 14.36
CA ASN A 116 0.04 -21.55 13.26
C ASN A 116 1.40 -20.88 13.11
N ASP A 117 1.43 -19.53 13.26
CA ASP A 117 2.58 -18.70 12.90
C ASP A 117 3.37 -18.23 14.14
N GLY A 118 2.88 -18.56 15.33
CA GLY A 118 3.43 -18.11 16.60
C GLY A 118 2.97 -16.71 17.00
N VAL A 119 3.26 -16.38 18.24
CA VAL A 119 2.96 -15.07 18.83
C VAL A 119 3.77 -13.99 18.12
N LYS A 120 3.13 -12.87 17.80
CA LYS A 120 3.77 -11.73 17.14
C LYS A 120 4.33 -10.78 18.21
N THR A 121 5.63 -10.47 18.12
CA THR A 121 6.31 -9.52 19.03
C THR A 121 6.93 -8.40 18.21
N PHE A 122 6.61 -7.15 18.51
CA PHE A 122 7.15 -5.98 17.80
C PHE A 122 7.09 -4.71 18.64
N GLN A 123 7.84 -3.67 18.24
CA GLN A 123 7.83 -2.37 18.88
C GLN A 123 6.85 -1.42 18.18
N LEU A 124 5.85 -0.92 18.91
CA LEU A 124 4.85 0.03 18.40
C LEU A 124 5.49 1.29 17.83
N SER A 125 5.04 1.67 16.64
CA SER A 125 5.50 2.85 15.88
C SER A 125 6.97 2.82 15.44
N LYS A 126 7.62 1.66 15.52
CA LYS A 126 8.99 1.41 15.03
C LYS A 126 9.12 0.08 14.30
N SER A 127 8.02 -0.58 14.00
CA SER A 127 7.95 -1.85 13.28
C SER A 127 7.59 -1.64 11.81
N GLN A 128 7.60 -2.73 11.06
CA GLN A 128 7.07 -2.80 9.70
C GLN A 128 5.63 -3.35 9.67
N GLU A 129 4.96 -3.31 10.83
CA GLU A 129 3.57 -3.74 10.92
C GLU A 129 2.63 -2.73 10.23
N THR A 130 1.45 -3.20 9.89
CA THR A 130 0.46 -2.36 9.21
C THR A 130 -0.02 -1.23 10.10
N SER A 131 -0.23 -0.05 9.52
CA SER A 131 -0.64 1.13 10.27
C SER A 131 -1.97 0.93 11.02
N GLY A 132 -2.89 0.17 10.42
CA GLY A 132 -4.17 -0.16 11.05
C GLY A 132 -4.04 -1.06 12.28
N LEU A 133 -3.11 -2.02 12.27
CA LEU A 133 -2.82 -2.85 13.44
C LEU A 133 -2.24 -2.01 14.58
N GLU A 134 -1.21 -1.21 14.30
CA GLU A 134 -0.59 -0.36 15.30
C GLU A 134 -1.58 0.66 15.88
N GLU A 135 -2.42 1.28 15.03
CA GLU A 135 -3.48 2.17 15.49
C GLU A 135 -4.48 1.47 16.40
N GLY A 136 -4.87 0.24 16.07
CA GLY A 136 -5.79 -0.57 16.87
C GLY A 136 -5.21 -0.88 18.26
N ILE A 137 -3.95 -1.30 18.32
CA ILE A 137 -3.27 -1.63 19.58
C ILE A 137 -3.14 -0.39 20.47
N LEU A 138 -2.88 0.79 19.92
CA LEU A 138 -2.84 2.05 20.69
C LEU A 138 -4.20 2.44 21.30
N LYS A 139 -5.31 1.78 20.94
CA LYS A 139 -6.62 1.93 21.60
C LYS A 139 -6.80 0.93 22.76
N MET A 140 -5.90 -0.05 22.91
CA MET A 140 -6.02 -1.17 23.84
C MET A 140 -5.15 -0.98 25.07
N ASN A 141 -5.56 -1.66 26.14
CA ASN A 141 -4.75 -1.91 27.32
C ASN A 141 -4.14 -3.32 27.26
N CYS A 142 -3.06 -3.56 27.99
CA CYS A 142 -2.52 -4.89 28.12
C CYS A 142 -3.56 -5.86 28.70
N GLY A 143 -3.77 -6.98 28.04
CA GLY A 143 -4.80 -7.97 28.37
C GLY A 143 -6.17 -7.75 27.71
N ASP A 144 -6.38 -6.63 27.02
CA ASP A 144 -7.60 -6.42 26.23
C ASP A 144 -7.71 -7.45 25.10
N LYS A 145 -8.96 -7.84 24.78
CA LYS A 145 -9.28 -8.56 23.55
C LYS A 145 -10.16 -7.66 22.66
N ALA A 146 -9.77 -7.54 21.40
CA ALA A 146 -10.43 -6.66 20.46
C ALA A 146 -10.70 -7.37 19.12
N ARG A 147 -11.66 -6.83 18.39
CA ARG A 147 -11.84 -7.06 16.95
C ARG A 147 -11.46 -5.78 16.20
N LEU A 148 -10.69 -5.94 15.16
CA LEU A 148 -10.33 -4.86 14.25
C LEU A 148 -10.82 -5.24 12.85
N ILE A 149 -11.39 -4.26 12.11
CA ILE A 149 -11.55 -4.37 10.67
C ILE A 149 -10.66 -3.29 10.06
N VAL A 150 -9.62 -3.73 9.40
CA VAL A 150 -8.58 -2.89 8.83
C VAL A 150 -8.85 -2.73 7.33
N PRO A 151 -9.21 -1.53 6.85
CA PRO A 151 -9.33 -1.29 5.42
C PRO A 151 -8.01 -1.53 4.69
N SER A 152 -8.07 -1.86 3.42
CA SER A 152 -6.89 -2.24 2.61
C SER A 152 -5.77 -1.20 2.65
N TYR A 153 -6.10 0.08 2.59
CA TYR A 153 -5.13 1.18 2.65
C TYR A 153 -4.45 1.38 4.02
N LEU A 154 -4.92 0.71 5.07
CA LEU A 154 -4.28 0.65 6.39
C LEU A 154 -3.59 -0.70 6.65
N ALA A 155 -3.74 -1.66 5.73
CA ALA A 155 -3.21 -3.01 5.84
C ALA A 155 -1.91 -3.22 5.05
N TYR A 156 -1.56 -2.30 4.13
CA TYR A 156 -0.39 -2.39 3.25
C TYR A 156 0.32 -1.05 3.10
#